data_6b7f311aba127050f23b7f60ee4eb75a
#
_entry.id   6b7f311aba127050f23b7f60ee4eb75a
#
_cell.length_a   1.000
_cell.length_b   1.000
_cell.length_c   1.000
_cell.angle_alpha   90.00
_cell.angle_beta   90.00
_cell.angle_gamma   90.00
#
_symmetry.space_group_name_H-M   'P 1'
#
loop_
_entity.id
_entity.type
_entity.pdbx_description
1 polymer ?
#
loop_
_entity_poly.entity_id
_entity_poly.type
_entity_poly.pdbx_seq_one_letter_code
_entity_poly.pdbx_strand_id
1 'polypeptide(L)'
;MDSEKKLLMTMTGEIHQPVRLYYQVVDQAAVCKVFAKLRCLDEDQDNHRWVWLYHGEAKTLKFHTSYAAIPRKMRPIVLGAFRFIHAEGMTLDVRSCERATQAVVFFDRYLKRSITHVTHAAIVNRLFPYTTDGLPALEGLFAPEQVTEIDGEKVLRRAVESLKTIQDPQQRMDMAFALIVQPSHAPLPEVEKFPVHFYTDGILSLENALRLRQIVAFEHWRGNMKCTLGEVIQKVSAG
;
A
#
# COMPACT_ATOMS: atom_id res chain seq x y z
N MET A 1 8.31 -30.03 18.42
CA MET A 1 9.07 -28.77 18.46
C MET A 1 8.48 -27.88 17.37
N ASP A 2 7.62 -26.95 17.74
CA ASP A 2 7.14 -25.95 16.80
C ASP A 2 8.32 -25.09 16.35
N SER A 3 8.70 -25.22 15.10
CA SER A 3 9.70 -24.34 14.50
C SER A 3 9.09 -22.94 14.50
N GLU A 4 9.69 -22.05 15.28
CA GLU A 4 9.27 -20.66 15.39
C GLU A 4 9.17 -20.07 13.97
N LYS A 5 7.95 -19.75 13.52
CA LYS A 5 7.71 -19.20 12.19
C LYS A 5 8.39 -17.83 12.11
N LYS A 6 9.52 -17.75 11.40
CA LYS A 6 10.23 -16.49 11.18
C LYS A 6 9.50 -15.67 10.13
N LEU A 7 9.30 -14.38 10.40
CA LEU A 7 8.74 -13.45 9.43
C LEU A 7 9.70 -13.18 8.28
N LEU A 8 9.14 -13.10 7.09
CA LEU A 8 9.87 -12.65 5.92
C LEU A 8 10.13 -11.15 6.02
N MET A 9 11.39 -10.75 5.92
CA MET A 9 11.82 -9.36 5.94
C MET A 9 12.40 -8.96 4.59
N THR A 10 12.29 -7.68 4.25
CA THR A 10 12.97 -7.12 3.10
C THR A 10 14.48 -7.00 3.36
N MET A 11 15.27 -6.79 2.30
CA MET A 11 16.73 -6.56 2.44
C MET A 11 17.09 -5.26 3.18
N THR A 12 16.14 -4.35 3.32
CA THR A 12 16.29 -3.10 4.05
C THR A 12 15.70 -3.15 5.46
N GLY A 13 15.20 -4.33 5.88
CA GLY A 13 14.83 -4.64 7.27
C GLY A 13 13.36 -4.38 7.61
N GLU A 14 12.50 -4.04 6.64
CA GLU A 14 11.07 -3.90 6.86
C GLU A 14 10.36 -5.26 6.76
N ILE A 15 9.19 -5.38 7.38
CA ILE A 15 8.32 -6.54 7.21
C ILE A 15 7.89 -6.66 5.74
N HIS A 16 8.03 -7.85 5.16
CA HIS A 16 7.55 -8.11 3.81
C HIS A 16 6.02 -8.17 3.80
N GLN A 17 5.42 -7.07 3.40
CA GLN A 17 3.99 -6.93 3.18
C GLN A 17 3.76 -6.14 1.90
N PRO A 18 3.46 -6.81 0.79
CA PRO A 18 3.36 -6.17 -0.53
C PRO A 18 2.29 -5.09 -0.59
N VAL A 19 2.65 -3.99 -1.24
CA VAL A 19 1.75 -2.86 -1.54
C VAL A 19 1.91 -2.49 -3.01
N ARG A 20 0.80 -2.21 -3.69
CA ARG A 20 0.73 -1.63 -5.03
C ARG A 20 0.14 -0.24 -4.95
N LEU A 21 0.87 0.75 -5.45
CA LEU A 21 0.36 2.11 -5.65
C LEU A 21 -0.14 2.26 -7.07
N TYR A 22 -1.31 2.88 -7.24
CA TYR A 22 -1.91 3.19 -8.54
C TYR A 22 -1.79 4.68 -8.81
N TYR A 23 -1.33 4.99 -10.01
CA TYR A 23 -1.17 6.36 -10.49
C TYR A 23 -2.07 6.59 -11.69
N GLN A 24 -2.78 7.71 -11.70
CA GLN A 24 -3.36 8.24 -12.92
C GLN A 24 -2.25 8.97 -13.68
N VAL A 25 -2.12 8.67 -14.97
CA VAL A 25 -1.13 9.25 -15.87
C VAL A 25 -1.85 10.18 -16.84
N VAL A 26 -1.40 11.43 -16.91
CA VAL A 26 -1.91 12.44 -17.85
C VAL A 26 -1.00 12.52 -19.07
N ASP A 27 0.32 12.42 -18.86
CA ASP A 27 1.33 12.46 -19.91
C ASP A 27 2.41 11.39 -19.66
N GLN A 28 2.25 10.24 -20.30
CA GLN A 28 3.19 9.13 -20.19
C GLN A 28 4.60 9.49 -20.71
N ALA A 29 4.68 10.24 -21.80
CA ALA A 29 5.97 10.62 -22.36
C ALA A 29 6.75 11.55 -21.41
N ALA A 30 6.05 12.46 -20.72
CA ALA A 30 6.64 13.29 -19.69
C ALA A 30 7.10 12.47 -18.47
N VAL A 31 6.33 11.46 -18.04
CA VAL A 31 6.74 10.54 -16.97
C VAL A 31 8.01 9.81 -17.34
N CYS A 32 8.08 9.20 -18.54
CA CYS A 32 9.27 8.49 -19.03
C CYS A 32 10.49 9.42 -19.11
N LYS A 33 10.31 10.69 -19.55
CA LYS A 33 11.39 11.68 -19.56
C LYS A 33 11.92 12.00 -18.16
N VAL A 34 11.05 12.01 -17.14
CA VAL A 34 11.49 12.18 -15.75
C VAL A 34 12.23 10.93 -15.28
N PHE A 35 11.69 9.75 -15.52
CA PHE A 35 12.28 8.48 -15.10
C PHE A 35 13.70 8.30 -15.69
N ALA A 36 13.90 8.59 -16.97
CA ALA A 36 15.20 8.50 -17.64
C ALA A 36 16.28 9.44 -17.07
N LYS A 37 15.89 10.46 -16.28
CA LYS A 37 16.83 11.39 -15.63
C LYS A 37 17.20 10.97 -14.21
N LEU A 38 16.45 10.07 -13.60
CA LEU A 38 16.67 9.62 -12.23
C LEU A 38 17.62 8.41 -12.21
N ARG A 39 18.78 8.58 -11.56
CA ARG A 39 19.78 7.50 -11.43
C ARG A 39 19.32 6.35 -10.55
N CYS A 40 18.23 6.53 -9.79
CA CYS A 40 17.61 5.48 -9.01
C CYS A 40 16.55 4.68 -9.79
N LEU A 41 16.32 5.01 -11.06
CA LEU A 41 15.44 4.25 -11.94
C LEU A 41 16.24 3.65 -13.10
N ASP A 42 15.94 2.39 -13.42
CA ASP A 42 16.53 1.66 -14.53
C ASP A 42 15.42 1.05 -15.39
N GLU A 43 15.51 1.25 -16.70
CA GLU A 43 14.51 0.73 -17.63
C GLU A 43 14.82 -0.73 -17.97
N ASP A 44 13.97 -1.64 -17.51
CA ASP A 44 13.97 -3.05 -17.86
C ASP A 44 13.05 -3.27 -19.08
N GLN A 45 13.63 -3.11 -20.28
CA GLN A 45 12.89 -3.18 -21.55
C GLN A 45 12.30 -4.57 -21.80
N ASP A 46 12.99 -5.64 -21.40
CA ASP A 46 12.54 -7.02 -21.58
C ASP A 46 11.24 -7.30 -20.81
N ASN A 47 11.07 -6.68 -19.65
CA ASN A 47 9.89 -6.83 -18.79
C ASN A 47 8.94 -5.62 -18.83
N HIS A 48 9.17 -4.66 -19.71
CA HIS A 48 8.35 -3.45 -19.89
C HIS A 48 8.08 -2.71 -18.57
N ARG A 49 9.13 -2.45 -17.77
CA ARG A 49 9.01 -1.83 -16.45
C ARG A 49 10.19 -0.91 -16.16
N TRP A 50 10.00 -0.01 -15.19
CA TRP A 50 11.05 0.80 -14.60
C TRP A 50 11.35 0.29 -13.19
N VAL A 51 12.58 -0.17 -12.96
CA VAL A 51 13.01 -0.73 -11.68
C VAL A 51 13.50 0.38 -10.78
N TRP A 52 12.88 0.53 -9.60
CA TRP A 52 13.31 1.49 -8.59
C TRP A 52 14.38 0.87 -7.70
N LEU A 53 15.55 1.46 -7.74
CA LEU A 53 16.75 0.97 -7.07
C LEU A 53 17.10 1.83 -5.86
N TYR A 54 17.54 1.20 -4.78
CA TYR A 54 18.16 1.89 -3.65
C TYR A 54 19.56 2.39 -4.06
N HIS A 55 19.57 3.39 -4.93
CA HIS A 55 20.74 3.99 -5.55
C HIS A 55 20.45 5.45 -5.91
N GLY A 56 21.47 6.20 -6.37
CA GLY A 56 21.30 7.58 -6.82
C GLY A 56 20.57 8.45 -5.80
N GLU A 57 19.49 9.08 -6.21
CA GLU A 57 18.63 9.97 -5.42
C GLU A 57 17.94 9.23 -4.25
N ALA A 58 17.59 7.94 -4.44
CA ALA A 58 16.94 7.13 -3.43
C ALA A 58 17.82 6.78 -2.21
N LYS A 59 19.13 7.05 -2.25
CA LYS A 59 20.02 6.86 -1.08
C LYS A 59 19.64 7.72 0.13
N THR A 60 18.88 8.79 -0.08
CA THR A 60 18.38 9.67 0.98
C THR A 60 17.21 9.08 1.77
N LEU A 61 16.58 8.01 1.26
CA LEU A 61 15.49 7.33 1.91
C LEU A 61 15.97 6.63 3.19
N LYS A 62 15.10 6.63 4.20
CA LYS A 62 15.41 6.07 5.51
C LYS A 62 14.67 4.74 5.68
N PHE A 63 15.42 3.65 5.66
CA PHE A 63 14.95 2.30 5.98
C PHE A 63 15.66 1.81 7.26
N HIS A 64 15.23 0.68 7.83
CA HIS A 64 15.89 0.09 9.00
C HIS A 64 17.37 -0.19 8.73
N THR A 65 17.69 -0.70 7.54
CA THR A 65 19.08 -0.84 7.09
C THR A 65 19.40 0.30 6.12
N SER A 66 20.29 1.20 6.52
CA SER A 66 20.72 2.32 5.67
C SER A 66 21.50 1.82 4.46
N TYR A 67 21.52 2.63 3.37
CA TYR A 67 22.27 2.28 2.16
C TYR A 67 23.74 1.94 2.46
N ALA A 68 24.38 2.67 3.38
CA ALA A 68 25.78 2.46 3.74
C ALA A 68 26.02 1.13 4.45
N ALA A 69 25.04 0.63 5.21
CA ALA A 69 25.14 -0.62 5.95
C ALA A 69 24.95 -1.87 5.06
N ILE A 70 24.39 -1.72 3.86
CA ILE A 70 24.22 -2.84 2.92
C ILE A 70 25.57 -3.21 2.31
N PRO A 71 25.97 -4.50 2.29
CA PRO A 71 27.21 -4.94 1.65
C PRO A 71 27.29 -4.54 0.17
N ARG A 72 28.45 -4.06 -0.28
CA ARG A 72 28.63 -3.59 -1.68
C ARG A 72 28.21 -4.61 -2.74
N LYS A 73 28.50 -5.89 -2.52
CA LYS A 73 28.15 -6.99 -3.42
C LYS A 73 26.63 -7.21 -3.60
N MET A 74 25.82 -6.66 -2.69
CA MET A 74 24.35 -6.76 -2.71
C MET A 74 23.69 -5.51 -3.26
N ARG A 75 24.46 -4.49 -3.64
CA ARG A 75 23.94 -3.24 -4.20
C ARG A 75 23.94 -3.26 -5.73
N PRO A 76 22.96 -2.57 -6.37
CA PRO A 76 21.82 -1.90 -5.76
C PRO A 76 20.71 -2.88 -5.37
N ILE A 77 19.91 -2.51 -4.32
CA ILE A 77 18.71 -3.28 -3.95
C ILE A 77 17.51 -2.74 -4.72
N VAL A 78 16.67 -3.62 -5.21
CA VAL A 78 15.38 -3.27 -5.80
C VAL A 78 14.41 -2.87 -4.68
N LEU A 79 13.92 -1.63 -4.72
CA LEU A 79 12.90 -1.12 -3.82
C LEU A 79 11.48 -1.40 -4.34
N GLY A 80 11.29 -1.32 -5.66
CA GLY A 80 10.03 -1.54 -6.32
C GLY A 80 10.16 -1.52 -7.85
N ALA A 81 9.03 -1.61 -8.54
CA ALA A 81 8.99 -1.53 -9.99
C ALA A 81 7.72 -0.84 -10.48
N PHE A 82 7.87 0.13 -11.37
CA PHE A 82 6.77 0.76 -12.08
C PHE A 82 6.42 -0.03 -13.34
N ARG A 83 5.11 -0.10 -13.63
CA ARG A 83 4.57 -0.60 -14.91
C ARG A 83 3.45 0.29 -15.39
N PHE A 84 3.44 0.62 -16.68
CA PHE A 84 2.28 1.21 -17.32
C PHE A 84 1.28 0.08 -17.64
N ILE A 85 0.03 0.23 -17.16
CA ILE A 85 -1.04 -0.75 -17.38
C ILE A 85 -1.77 -0.41 -18.70
N HIS A 86 -1.93 0.89 -18.95
CA HIS A 86 -2.50 1.48 -20.16
C HIS A 86 -2.03 2.95 -20.26
N ALA A 87 -2.45 3.67 -21.29
CA ALA A 87 -1.98 5.05 -21.54
C ALA A 87 -2.18 6.01 -20.34
N GLU A 88 -3.26 5.83 -19.59
CA GLU A 88 -3.65 6.70 -18.47
C GLU A 88 -3.41 6.08 -17.09
N GLY A 89 -2.76 4.92 -17.01
CA GLY A 89 -2.56 4.18 -15.77
C GLY A 89 -1.16 3.62 -15.59
N MET A 90 -0.61 3.80 -14.39
CA MET A 90 0.68 3.22 -14.00
C MET A 90 0.57 2.66 -12.59
N THR A 91 1.29 1.59 -12.31
CA THR A 91 1.43 1.03 -10.95
C THR A 91 2.88 1.07 -10.48
N LEU A 92 3.06 1.15 -9.17
CA LEU A 92 4.32 0.89 -8.50
C LEU A 92 4.12 -0.23 -7.48
N ASP A 93 4.79 -1.34 -7.70
CA ASP A 93 4.82 -2.48 -6.77
C ASP A 93 6.01 -2.37 -5.83
N VAL A 94 5.74 -2.42 -4.53
CA VAL A 94 6.75 -2.42 -3.47
C VAL A 94 6.51 -3.56 -2.48
N ARG A 95 7.52 -3.89 -1.68
CA ARG A 95 7.49 -5.07 -0.79
C ARG A 95 7.24 -4.75 0.68
N SER A 96 6.97 -3.49 1.03
CA SER A 96 6.63 -3.10 2.41
C SER A 96 5.77 -1.84 2.44
N CYS A 97 5.05 -1.65 3.54
CA CYS A 97 4.25 -0.45 3.80
C CYS A 97 5.13 0.81 3.83
N GLU A 98 6.30 0.71 4.45
CA GLU A 98 7.26 1.80 4.59
C GLU A 98 7.81 2.25 3.21
N ARG A 99 8.06 1.30 2.31
CA ARG A 99 8.46 1.64 0.94
C ARG A 99 7.35 2.34 0.18
N ALA A 100 6.09 1.95 0.39
CA ALA A 100 4.95 2.59 -0.25
C ALA A 100 4.82 4.05 0.17
N THR A 101 4.88 4.35 1.48
CA THR A 101 4.78 5.71 2.00
C THR A 101 5.96 6.58 1.55
N GLN A 102 7.18 6.04 1.64
CA GLN A 102 8.36 6.76 1.15
C GLN A 102 8.34 6.99 -0.35
N ALA A 103 7.82 6.04 -1.15
CA ALA A 103 7.70 6.19 -2.60
C ALA A 103 6.77 7.35 -2.97
N VAL A 104 5.60 7.48 -2.32
CA VAL A 104 4.66 8.58 -2.59
C VAL A 104 5.35 9.93 -2.38
N VAL A 105 5.98 10.15 -1.24
CA VAL A 105 6.69 11.41 -0.93
C VAL A 105 7.91 11.63 -1.82
N PHE A 106 8.64 10.57 -2.13
CA PHE A 106 9.84 10.66 -2.95
C PHE A 106 9.50 11.04 -4.39
N PHE A 107 8.56 10.33 -5.02
CA PHE A 107 8.24 10.57 -6.43
C PHE A 107 7.41 11.82 -6.65
N ASP A 108 6.63 12.30 -5.67
CA ASP A 108 5.92 13.57 -5.75
C ASP A 108 6.87 14.79 -5.97
N ARG A 109 8.14 14.68 -5.54
CA ARG A 109 9.16 15.71 -5.76
C ARG A 109 9.61 15.81 -7.22
N TYR A 110 9.49 14.74 -7.98
CA TYR A 110 9.97 14.65 -9.36
C TYR A 110 8.83 14.61 -10.37
N LEU A 111 7.72 14.00 -10.02
CA LEU A 111 6.55 13.83 -10.87
C LEU A 111 5.51 14.90 -10.54
N LYS A 112 5.40 15.91 -11.40
CA LYS A 112 4.40 16.97 -11.23
C LYS A 112 2.99 16.37 -11.31
N ARG A 113 2.05 16.82 -10.46
CA ARG A 113 0.64 16.40 -10.47
C ARG A 113 -0.04 16.59 -11.83
N SER A 114 0.43 17.55 -12.64
CA SER A 114 -0.09 17.78 -14.01
C SER A 114 0.28 16.67 -15.00
N ILE A 115 1.25 15.81 -14.69
CA ILE A 115 1.65 14.70 -15.56
C ILE A 115 1.28 13.34 -15.00
N THR A 116 1.26 13.20 -13.66
CA THR A 116 0.79 11.99 -12.97
C THR A 116 0.56 12.24 -11.49
N HIS A 117 -0.31 11.46 -10.85
CA HIS A 117 -0.54 11.51 -9.41
C HIS A 117 -1.04 10.18 -8.88
N VAL A 118 -0.70 9.86 -7.61
CA VAL A 118 -1.18 8.66 -6.92
C VAL A 118 -2.68 8.81 -6.61
N THR A 119 -3.44 7.73 -6.84
CA THR A 119 -4.90 7.71 -6.62
C THR A 119 -5.33 6.65 -5.62
N HIS A 120 -4.74 5.46 -5.67
CA HIS A 120 -5.11 4.33 -4.82
C HIS A 120 -3.88 3.57 -4.35
N ALA A 121 -4.05 2.84 -3.27
CA ALA A 121 -3.13 1.81 -2.82
C ALA A 121 -3.87 0.48 -2.69
N ALA A 122 -3.20 -0.63 -3.03
CA ALA A 122 -3.66 -1.96 -2.64
C ALA A 122 -2.62 -2.60 -1.73
N ILE A 123 -3.07 -3.32 -0.70
CA ILE A 123 -2.21 -4.01 0.26
C ILE A 123 -2.64 -5.47 0.41
N VAL A 124 -1.66 -6.34 0.57
CA VAL A 124 -1.90 -7.74 0.94
C VAL A 124 -2.05 -7.82 2.46
N ASN A 125 -3.25 -8.17 2.95
CA ASN A 125 -3.59 -8.18 4.38
C ASN A 125 -3.12 -9.44 5.12
N ARG A 126 -1.96 -9.98 4.73
CA ARG A 126 -1.28 -11.09 5.41
C ARG A 126 0.23 -10.88 5.45
N LEU A 127 0.88 -11.53 6.42
CA LEU A 127 2.33 -11.63 6.50
C LEU A 127 2.81 -12.96 5.94
N PHE A 128 4.07 -13.01 5.53
CA PHE A 128 4.67 -14.16 4.88
C PHE A 128 5.73 -14.80 5.78
N PRO A 129 5.77 -16.14 5.86
CA PRO A 129 6.88 -16.83 6.51
C PRO A 129 8.14 -16.72 5.66
N TYR A 130 9.27 -16.69 6.32
CA TYR A 130 10.55 -16.92 5.64
C TYR A 130 10.61 -18.38 5.19
N THR A 131 10.71 -18.58 3.87
CA THR A 131 10.87 -19.90 3.26
C THR A 131 12.07 -19.89 2.34
N THR A 132 12.60 -21.08 2.06
CA THR A 132 13.68 -21.27 1.07
C THR A 132 13.15 -21.29 -0.37
N ASP A 133 11.84 -21.38 -0.57
CA ASP A 133 11.20 -21.57 -1.88
C ASP A 133 11.07 -20.26 -2.69
N GLY A 134 11.63 -19.18 -2.13
CA GLY A 134 11.62 -17.87 -2.78
C GLY A 134 10.43 -16.99 -2.40
N LEU A 135 10.42 -15.77 -2.96
CA LEU A 135 9.37 -14.78 -2.73
C LEU A 135 8.20 -15.01 -3.68
N PRO A 136 6.95 -14.86 -3.22
CA PRO A 136 5.80 -14.90 -4.11
C PRO A 136 5.91 -13.80 -5.18
N ALA A 137 5.50 -14.11 -6.40
CA ALA A 137 5.43 -13.15 -7.49
C ALA A 137 4.37 -12.10 -7.19
N LEU A 138 4.75 -10.81 -7.21
CA LEU A 138 3.83 -9.71 -6.87
C LEU A 138 2.67 -9.60 -7.85
N GLU A 139 2.90 -9.93 -9.11
CA GLU A 139 1.88 -9.89 -10.15
C GLU A 139 0.67 -10.76 -9.82
N GLY A 140 0.90 -11.98 -9.33
CA GLY A 140 -0.17 -12.91 -8.94
C GLY A 140 -0.95 -12.44 -7.72
N LEU A 141 -0.29 -11.75 -6.77
CA LEU A 141 -0.97 -11.23 -5.58
C LEU A 141 -1.95 -10.10 -5.91
N PHE A 142 -1.65 -9.29 -6.91
CA PHE A 142 -2.46 -8.15 -7.33
C PHE A 142 -3.21 -8.40 -8.64
N ALA A 143 -3.50 -9.65 -8.97
CA ALA A 143 -4.36 -9.98 -10.09
C ALA A 143 -5.77 -9.38 -9.86
N PRO A 144 -6.44 -8.86 -10.90
CA PRO A 144 -7.71 -8.12 -10.73
C PRO A 144 -8.77 -8.89 -9.95
N GLU A 145 -8.82 -10.20 -10.10
CA GLU A 145 -9.75 -11.11 -9.40
C GLU A 145 -9.45 -11.27 -7.90
N GLN A 146 -8.25 -10.93 -7.47
CA GLN A 146 -7.83 -11.01 -6.06
C GLN A 146 -8.07 -9.69 -5.32
N VAL A 147 -8.23 -8.58 -6.04
CA VAL A 147 -8.28 -7.24 -5.47
C VAL A 147 -9.73 -6.85 -5.16
N THR A 148 -10.04 -6.66 -3.88
CA THR A 148 -11.31 -6.08 -3.44
C THR A 148 -11.16 -4.57 -3.28
N GLU A 149 -11.91 -3.80 -4.07
CA GLU A 149 -11.90 -2.33 -3.97
C GLU A 149 -12.86 -1.87 -2.87
N ILE A 150 -12.32 -1.12 -1.91
CA ILE A 150 -13.06 -0.49 -0.82
C ILE A 150 -13.02 1.02 -1.01
N ASP A 151 -14.13 1.55 -1.47
CA ASP A 151 -14.37 2.98 -1.62
C ASP A 151 -15.23 3.47 -0.45
N GLY A 152 -14.56 3.94 0.59
CA GLY A 152 -15.23 4.47 1.79
C GLY A 152 -16.17 5.64 1.50
N GLU A 153 -15.84 6.50 0.54
CA GLU A 153 -16.72 7.61 0.13
C GLU A 153 -17.99 7.09 -0.53
N LYS A 154 -17.87 6.09 -1.39
CA LYS A 154 -19.01 5.46 -2.05
C LYS A 154 -19.92 4.73 -1.05
N VAL A 155 -19.31 4.05 -0.08
CA VAL A 155 -20.04 3.42 1.03
C VAL A 155 -20.77 4.48 1.85
N LEU A 156 -20.07 5.54 2.25
CA LEU A 156 -20.66 6.65 3.01
C LEU A 156 -21.77 7.37 2.24
N ARG A 157 -21.59 7.62 0.96
CA ARG A 157 -22.61 8.26 0.10
C ARG A 157 -23.88 7.41 0.01
N ARG A 158 -23.76 6.09 -0.21
CA ARG A 158 -24.89 5.16 -0.19
C ARG A 158 -25.56 5.12 1.19
N ALA A 159 -24.77 5.14 2.26
CA ALA A 159 -25.26 5.19 3.62
C ALA A 159 -26.10 6.47 3.86
N VAL A 160 -25.57 7.63 3.48
CA VAL A 160 -26.29 8.92 3.61
C VAL A 160 -27.59 8.92 2.80
N GLU A 161 -27.59 8.34 1.60
CA GLU A 161 -28.81 8.24 0.79
C GLU A 161 -29.85 7.34 1.44
N SER A 162 -29.45 6.19 2.00
CA SER A 162 -30.37 5.31 2.72
C SER A 162 -30.95 5.95 4.00
N LEU A 163 -30.15 6.78 4.68
CA LEU A 163 -30.59 7.51 5.88
C LEU A 163 -31.64 8.59 5.59
N LYS A 164 -31.64 9.16 4.36
CA LYS A 164 -32.64 10.18 3.98
C LYS A 164 -34.06 9.61 3.91
N THR A 165 -34.21 8.31 3.72
CA THR A 165 -35.52 7.67 3.63
C THR A 165 -36.14 7.36 4.99
N ILE A 166 -35.35 7.44 6.09
CA ILE A 166 -35.79 7.14 7.45
C ILE A 166 -36.33 8.42 8.08
N GLN A 167 -37.64 8.42 8.44
CA GLN A 167 -38.29 9.57 9.05
C GLN A 167 -38.01 9.71 10.55
N ASP A 168 -37.91 8.59 11.27
CA ASP A 168 -37.64 8.57 12.71
C ASP A 168 -36.18 8.97 12.99
N PRO A 169 -35.93 10.04 13.78
CA PRO A 169 -34.60 10.51 14.10
C PRO A 169 -33.75 9.48 14.88
N GLN A 170 -34.37 8.71 15.79
CA GLN A 170 -33.64 7.72 16.58
C GLN A 170 -33.21 6.56 15.69
N GLN A 171 -34.14 6.02 14.90
CA GLN A 171 -33.85 4.95 13.96
C GLN A 171 -32.80 5.35 12.92
N ARG A 172 -32.82 6.63 12.48
CA ARG A 172 -31.79 7.19 11.58
C ARG A 172 -30.42 7.21 12.25
N MET A 173 -30.34 7.60 13.52
CA MET A 173 -29.07 7.64 14.26
C MET A 173 -28.52 6.24 14.50
N ASP A 174 -29.35 5.27 14.89
CA ASP A 174 -28.95 3.88 15.09
C ASP A 174 -28.45 3.23 13.80
N MET A 175 -29.13 3.49 12.67
CA MET A 175 -28.70 3.03 11.36
C MET A 175 -27.40 3.70 10.92
N ALA A 176 -27.23 5.01 11.13
CA ALA A 176 -25.97 5.71 10.81
C ALA A 176 -24.80 5.12 11.59
N PHE A 177 -24.99 4.87 12.87
CA PHE A 177 -23.98 4.23 13.72
C PHE A 177 -23.64 2.82 13.22
N ALA A 178 -24.64 2.00 12.89
CA ALA A 178 -24.44 0.66 12.35
C ALA A 178 -23.65 0.68 11.02
N LEU A 179 -23.96 1.61 10.10
CA LEU A 179 -23.28 1.74 8.81
C LEU A 179 -21.83 2.19 8.92
N ILE A 180 -21.46 2.89 9.98
CA ILE A 180 -20.07 3.31 10.25
C ILE A 180 -19.30 2.21 10.97
N VAL A 181 -19.93 1.54 11.92
CA VAL A 181 -19.26 0.58 12.82
C VAL A 181 -19.15 -0.83 12.18
N GLN A 182 -20.21 -1.32 11.51
CA GLN A 182 -20.20 -2.66 10.91
C GLN A 182 -19.05 -2.94 9.94
N PRO A 183 -18.70 -2.04 8.98
CA PRO A 183 -17.61 -2.31 8.06
C PRO A 183 -16.25 -2.48 8.74
N SER A 184 -16.03 -1.80 9.87
CA SER A 184 -14.77 -1.88 10.60
C SER A 184 -14.59 -3.20 11.36
N HIS A 185 -15.69 -3.92 11.62
CA HIS A 185 -15.69 -5.24 12.25
C HIS A 185 -15.74 -6.41 11.27
N ALA A 186 -15.86 -6.14 9.98
CA ALA A 186 -15.72 -7.17 8.96
C ALA A 186 -14.26 -7.62 8.83
N PRO A 187 -13.99 -8.90 8.51
CA PRO A 187 -12.63 -9.33 8.19
C PRO A 187 -12.13 -8.62 6.95
N LEU A 188 -10.86 -8.21 6.97
CA LEU A 188 -10.23 -7.60 5.80
C LEU A 188 -10.13 -8.63 4.65
N PRO A 189 -10.38 -8.22 3.39
CA PRO A 189 -10.11 -9.07 2.24
C PRO A 189 -8.61 -9.36 2.13
N GLU A 190 -8.24 -10.45 1.47
CA GLU A 190 -6.83 -10.83 1.32
C GLU A 190 -6.02 -9.71 0.64
N VAL A 191 -6.59 -9.10 -0.39
CA VAL A 191 -6.01 -7.93 -1.05
C VAL A 191 -7.07 -6.82 -1.13
N GLU A 192 -6.78 -5.72 -0.49
CA GLU A 192 -7.67 -4.56 -0.38
C GLU A 192 -7.11 -3.38 -1.15
N LYS A 193 -7.91 -2.76 -2.03
CA LYS A 193 -7.60 -1.52 -2.72
C LYS A 193 -8.45 -0.39 -2.16
N PHE A 194 -7.82 0.73 -1.79
CA PHE A 194 -8.48 1.90 -1.21
C PHE A 194 -7.90 3.21 -1.77
N PRO A 195 -8.66 4.33 -1.74
CA PRO A 195 -8.19 5.61 -2.23
C PRO A 195 -7.07 6.19 -1.35
N VAL A 196 -6.16 6.93 -1.99
CA VAL A 196 -5.06 7.63 -1.33
C VAL A 196 -5.33 9.13 -1.38
N HIS A 197 -5.53 9.75 -0.20
CA HIS A 197 -5.82 11.18 -0.06
C HIS A 197 -4.56 12.01 0.24
N PHE A 198 -3.41 11.61 -0.33
CA PHE A 198 -2.12 12.27 -0.07
C PHE A 198 -2.15 13.78 -0.32
N TYR A 199 -2.85 14.21 -1.36
CA TYR A 199 -2.85 15.63 -1.75
C TYR A 199 -3.80 16.52 -0.94
N THR A 200 -4.72 15.94 -0.18
CA THR A 200 -5.65 16.65 0.71
C THR A 200 -5.24 16.49 2.17
N ASP A 201 -4.89 15.27 2.58
CA ASP A 201 -4.71 14.91 3.99
C ASP A 201 -3.23 14.68 4.35
N GLY A 202 -2.34 14.76 3.36
CA GLY A 202 -0.91 14.49 3.53
C GLY A 202 -0.57 13.01 3.62
N ILE A 203 0.71 12.71 3.83
CA ILE A 203 1.21 11.33 3.86
C ILE A 203 0.73 10.55 5.09
N LEU A 204 0.44 11.22 6.20
CA LEU A 204 0.03 10.57 7.45
C LEU A 204 -1.25 9.74 7.31
N SER A 205 -2.17 10.15 6.42
CA SER A 205 -3.39 9.38 6.15
C SER A 205 -3.06 8.01 5.56
N LEU A 206 -2.15 7.95 4.58
CA LEU A 206 -1.69 6.70 3.98
C LEU A 206 -0.86 5.86 4.98
N GLU A 207 0.05 6.49 5.73
CA GLU A 207 0.86 5.82 6.75
C GLU A 207 -0.04 5.14 7.79
N ASN A 208 -1.03 5.84 8.32
CA ASN A 208 -1.98 5.30 9.28
C ASN A 208 -2.83 4.17 8.68
N ALA A 209 -3.32 4.35 7.45
CA ALA A 209 -4.11 3.32 6.77
C ALA A 209 -3.33 2.02 6.59
N LEU A 210 -2.06 2.09 6.15
CA LEU A 210 -1.20 0.93 5.98
C LEU A 210 -0.79 0.32 7.34
N ARG A 211 -0.44 1.16 8.34
CA ARG A 211 -0.04 0.71 9.68
C ARG A 211 -1.16 -0.07 10.37
N LEU A 212 -2.40 0.41 10.32
CA LEU A 212 -3.53 -0.30 10.94
C LEU A 212 -3.71 -1.70 10.32
N ARG A 213 -3.61 -1.83 9.00
CA ARG A 213 -3.68 -3.13 8.30
C ARG A 213 -2.51 -4.04 8.63
N GLN A 214 -1.31 -3.47 8.77
CA GLN A 214 -0.13 -4.21 9.19
C GLN A 214 -0.30 -4.77 10.61
N ILE A 215 -0.91 -4.01 11.54
CA ILE A 215 -1.23 -4.50 12.89
C ILE A 215 -2.22 -5.66 12.83
N VAL A 216 -3.30 -5.56 12.05
CA VAL A 216 -4.26 -6.67 11.86
C VAL A 216 -3.55 -7.90 11.31
N ALA A 217 -2.72 -7.75 10.25
CA ALA A 217 -1.97 -8.84 9.67
C ALA A 217 -1.00 -9.48 10.68
N PHE A 218 -0.44 -8.69 11.59
CA PHE A 218 0.44 -9.18 12.65
C PHE A 218 -0.32 -9.96 13.74
N GLU A 219 -1.51 -9.50 14.11
CA GLU A 219 -2.40 -10.24 15.04
C GLU A 219 -2.80 -11.59 14.43
N HIS A 220 -3.17 -11.63 13.14
CA HIS A 220 -3.46 -12.88 12.43
C HIS A 220 -2.23 -13.79 12.38
N TRP A 221 -1.04 -13.26 12.15
CA TRP A 221 0.20 -14.03 12.20
C TRP A 221 0.44 -14.70 13.56
N ARG A 222 0.07 -14.03 14.64
CA ARG A 222 0.14 -14.55 16.01
C ARG A 222 -0.96 -15.55 16.37
N GLY A 223 -1.90 -15.81 15.44
CA GLY A 223 -3.01 -16.73 15.62
C GLY A 223 -4.32 -16.07 16.04
N ASN A 224 -4.38 -14.76 16.25
CA ASN A 224 -5.59 -14.02 16.55
C ASN A 224 -6.37 -13.69 15.26
N MET A 225 -6.90 -14.72 14.60
CA MET A 225 -7.62 -14.60 13.31
C MET A 225 -8.93 -13.80 13.40
N LYS A 226 -9.41 -13.48 14.59
CA LYS A 226 -10.63 -12.68 14.79
C LYS A 226 -10.36 -11.19 14.88
N CYS A 227 -9.10 -10.77 14.96
CA CYS A 227 -8.75 -9.37 15.05
C CYS A 227 -9.24 -8.62 13.81
N THR A 228 -10.00 -7.54 14.05
CA THR A 228 -10.57 -6.69 13.00
C THR A 228 -9.94 -5.31 12.99
N LEU A 229 -10.12 -4.58 11.90
CA LEU A 229 -9.64 -3.20 11.79
C LEU A 229 -10.27 -2.30 12.88
N GLY A 230 -11.57 -2.50 13.17
CA GLY A 230 -12.28 -1.74 14.21
C GLY A 230 -11.70 -1.94 15.61
N GLU A 231 -11.34 -3.18 15.96
CA GLU A 231 -10.69 -3.47 17.25
C GLU A 231 -9.32 -2.79 17.37
N VAL A 232 -8.54 -2.78 16.27
CA VAL A 232 -7.25 -2.10 16.25
C VAL A 232 -7.42 -0.59 16.40
N ILE A 233 -8.37 0.01 15.67
CA ILE A 233 -8.68 1.45 15.79
C ILE A 233 -9.08 1.81 17.22
N GLN A 234 -9.96 1.04 17.85
CA GLN A 234 -10.37 1.28 19.24
C GLN A 234 -9.19 1.23 20.21
N LYS A 235 -8.30 0.22 20.08
CA LYS A 235 -7.11 0.10 20.91
C LYS A 235 -6.15 1.28 20.76
N VAL A 236 -5.92 1.73 19.51
CA VAL A 236 -5.00 2.86 19.23
C VAL A 236 -5.59 4.19 19.67
N SER A 237 -6.92 4.36 19.67
CA SER A 237 -7.59 5.59 20.09
C SER A 237 -7.74 5.70 21.60
N ALA A 238 -7.61 4.59 22.35
CA ALA A 238 -7.76 4.56 23.81
C ALA A 238 -6.42 4.69 24.57
N GLY A 239 -5.27 4.69 23.90
CA GLY A 239 -3.93 4.85 24.45
C GLY A 239 -3.27 6.13 24.05
#